data_6ed6cbe19b2ceebcd4224c2c2221de89
#
_entry.id   6ed6cbe19b2ceebcd4224c2c2221de89
#
_cell.length_a   1.000
_cell.length_b   1.000
_cell.length_c   1.000
_cell.angle_alpha   90.00
_cell.angle_beta   90.00
_cell.angle_gamma   90.00
#
_symmetry.space_group_name_H-M   'P 1'
#
loop_
_entity.id
_entity.type
_entity.pdbx_description
1 polymer ?
#
loop_
_entity_poly.entity_id
_entity_poly.type
_entity_poly.pdbx_seq_one_letter_code
_entity_poly.pdbx_strand_id
1 'polypeptide(L)'
;MRELEWRDVDLAGKAVRLRPEISKNKDGRVLPLSGELLEIIERAKAQRRLDCSYVFHLDGDQVGDFKRSWATACRKAGVGKVLVHDLRRTAVRNMVRAGIPDRIARALSGHKTRSIFDRYNIVSEEDLTVATERSQSHLHKQAGQPKVASIAHHSRTER
;
A
#
# COMPACT_ATOMS: atom_id res chain seq x y z
N MET A 1 -1.89 -14.59 0.17
CA MET A 1 -3.20 -14.45 -0.50
C MET A 1 -3.91 -15.78 -0.72
N ARG A 2 -3.23 -16.87 -1.11
CA ARG A 2 -3.85 -18.18 -1.30
C ARG A 2 -4.47 -18.76 -0.02
N GLU A 3 -3.99 -18.35 1.14
CA GLU A 3 -4.41 -18.78 2.48
C GLU A 3 -5.33 -17.76 3.17
N LEU A 4 -5.84 -16.77 2.42
CA LEU A 4 -6.78 -15.80 2.95
C LEU A 4 -8.13 -16.46 3.16
N GLU A 5 -8.62 -16.40 4.39
CA GLU A 5 -9.91 -16.96 4.77
C GLU A 5 -10.95 -15.85 5.03
N TRP A 6 -12.21 -16.18 4.96
CA TRP A 6 -13.30 -15.24 5.22
C TRP A 6 -13.29 -14.68 6.64
N ARG A 7 -12.75 -15.40 7.61
CA ARG A 7 -12.58 -14.90 9.00
C ARG A 7 -11.55 -13.77 9.10
N ASP A 8 -10.68 -13.60 8.09
CA ASP A 8 -9.70 -12.53 8.05
C ASP A 8 -10.26 -11.26 7.37
N VAL A 9 -11.48 -11.34 6.80
CA VAL A 9 -12.08 -10.25 6.02
C VAL A 9 -13.20 -9.59 6.82
N ASP A 10 -12.99 -8.33 7.15
CA ASP A 10 -13.97 -7.44 7.78
C ASP A 10 -14.54 -6.51 6.71
N LEU A 11 -15.66 -6.91 6.10
CA LEU A 11 -16.29 -6.10 5.06
C LEU A 11 -16.97 -4.84 5.60
N ALA A 12 -17.50 -4.89 6.84
CA ALA A 12 -18.12 -3.74 7.47
C ALA A 12 -17.06 -2.67 7.78
N GLY A 13 -15.91 -3.10 8.32
CA GLY A 13 -14.76 -2.23 8.56
C GLY A 13 -13.88 -2.02 7.33
N LYS A 14 -14.26 -2.56 6.16
CA LYS A 14 -13.49 -2.49 4.90
C LYS A 14 -12.01 -2.80 5.09
N ALA A 15 -11.70 -3.93 5.70
CA ALA A 15 -10.33 -4.31 6.00
C ALA A 15 -10.09 -5.82 5.91
N VAL A 16 -8.87 -6.21 5.55
CA VAL A 16 -8.35 -7.56 5.75
C VAL A 16 -7.41 -7.52 6.96
N ARG A 17 -7.67 -8.39 7.94
CA ARG A 17 -6.86 -8.54 9.16
C ARG A 17 -6.02 -9.81 9.06
N LEU A 18 -4.81 -9.66 8.54
CA LEU A 18 -3.88 -10.79 8.42
C LEU A 18 -3.42 -11.23 9.80
N ARG A 19 -3.69 -12.49 10.11
CA ARG A 19 -3.26 -13.13 11.36
C ARG A 19 -1.76 -13.39 11.36
N PRO A 20 -1.07 -13.35 12.52
CA PRO A 20 0.35 -13.66 12.63
C PRO A 20 0.72 -15.04 12.06
N GLU A 21 -0.15 -16.03 12.24
CA GLU A 21 0.09 -17.43 11.84
C GLU A 21 0.24 -17.61 10.33
N ILE A 22 -0.54 -16.85 9.54
CA ILE A 22 -0.47 -16.89 8.06
C ILE A 22 0.51 -15.87 7.48
N SER A 23 1.05 -15.02 8.33
CA SER A 23 2.08 -14.06 7.93
C SER A 23 3.46 -14.71 7.98
N LYS A 24 4.19 -14.70 6.86
CA LYS A 24 5.58 -15.20 6.79
C LYS A 24 6.48 -14.62 7.90
N ASN A 25 6.13 -13.46 8.39
CA ASN A 25 6.89 -12.71 9.38
C ASN A 25 6.34 -12.85 10.80
N LYS A 26 5.30 -13.64 11.02
CA LYS A 26 4.58 -13.77 12.30
C LYS A 26 4.08 -12.43 12.88
N ASP A 27 3.90 -11.42 12.04
CA ASP A 27 3.32 -10.13 12.41
C ASP A 27 1.92 -10.03 11.82
N GLY A 28 0.93 -9.81 12.67
CA GLY A 28 -0.42 -9.46 12.23
C GLY A 28 -0.40 -8.06 11.59
N ARG A 29 -1.25 -7.84 10.61
CA ARG A 29 -1.42 -6.51 10.02
C ARG A 29 -2.82 -6.30 9.48
N VAL A 30 -3.23 -5.05 9.45
CA VAL A 30 -4.48 -4.63 8.85
C VAL A 30 -4.19 -4.03 7.47
N LEU A 31 -4.90 -4.50 6.46
CA LEU A 31 -4.89 -3.95 5.11
C LEU A 31 -6.25 -3.33 4.84
N PRO A 32 -6.37 -2.00 4.79
CA PRO A 32 -7.60 -1.34 4.39
C PRO A 32 -7.99 -1.70 2.96
N LEU A 33 -9.28 -1.91 2.73
CA LEU A 33 -9.85 -2.19 1.43
C LEU A 33 -10.49 -0.92 0.86
N SER A 34 -10.07 -0.53 -0.34
CA SER A 34 -10.64 0.61 -1.05
C SER A 34 -10.55 0.38 -2.56
N GLY A 35 -11.40 1.07 -3.33
CA GLY A 35 -11.40 1.01 -4.78
C GLY A 35 -11.49 -0.44 -5.29
N GLU A 36 -10.73 -0.75 -6.32
CA GLU A 36 -10.73 -2.05 -7.00
C GLU A 36 -10.47 -3.23 -6.05
N LEU A 37 -9.64 -3.05 -5.01
CA LEU A 37 -9.37 -4.13 -4.06
C LEU A 37 -10.62 -4.50 -3.26
N LEU A 38 -11.44 -3.52 -2.86
CA LEU A 38 -12.73 -3.76 -2.21
C LEU A 38 -13.68 -4.48 -3.14
N GLU A 39 -13.81 -4.03 -4.40
CA GLU A 39 -14.66 -4.65 -5.41
C GLU A 39 -14.28 -6.12 -5.68
N ILE A 40 -12.98 -6.44 -5.70
CA ILE A 40 -12.50 -7.82 -5.86
C ILE A 40 -13.00 -8.70 -4.70
N ILE A 41 -12.92 -8.21 -3.47
CA ILE A 41 -13.37 -8.95 -2.29
C ILE A 41 -14.90 -9.07 -2.27
N GLU A 42 -15.63 -8.04 -2.66
CA GLU A 42 -17.09 -8.08 -2.76
C GLU A 42 -17.56 -9.08 -3.84
N ARG A 43 -16.91 -9.11 -5.00
CA ARG A 43 -17.15 -10.13 -6.03
C ARG A 43 -16.87 -11.54 -5.53
N ALA A 44 -15.76 -11.72 -4.81
CA ALA A 44 -15.45 -13.01 -4.20
C ALA A 44 -16.53 -13.42 -3.17
N LYS A 45 -17.07 -12.43 -2.42
CA LYS A 45 -18.18 -12.70 -1.47
C LYS A 45 -19.45 -13.17 -2.17
N ALA A 46 -19.80 -12.57 -3.32
CA ALA A 46 -20.96 -12.97 -4.10
C ALA A 46 -20.87 -14.42 -4.61
N GLN A 47 -19.65 -14.92 -4.77
CA GLN A 47 -19.34 -16.30 -5.21
C GLN A 47 -18.93 -17.21 -4.04
N ARG A 48 -19.11 -16.76 -2.79
CA ARG A 48 -18.70 -17.52 -1.61
C ARG A 48 -19.46 -18.84 -1.49
N ARG A 49 -18.71 -19.90 -1.30
CA ARG A 49 -19.24 -21.22 -0.94
C ARG A 49 -19.28 -21.37 0.57
N LEU A 50 -20.34 -21.97 1.09
CA LEU A 50 -20.50 -22.22 2.54
C LEU A 50 -19.60 -23.35 3.04
N ASP A 51 -19.22 -24.26 2.16
CA ASP A 51 -18.33 -25.40 2.42
C ASP A 51 -16.84 -25.07 2.28
N CYS A 52 -16.50 -23.80 1.95
CA CYS A 52 -15.13 -23.35 1.75
C CYS A 52 -14.81 -22.12 2.61
N SER A 53 -13.75 -22.22 3.41
CA SER A 53 -13.27 -21.10 4.25
C SER A 53 -12.43 -20.07 3.47
N TYR A 54 -11.87 -20.45 2.34
CA TYR A 54 -10.97 -19.58 1.56
C TYR A 54 -11.72 -18.50 0.78
N VAL A 55 -11.15 -17.29 0.74
CA VAL A 55 -11.66 -16.18 -0.09
C VAL A 55 -11.46 -16.47 -1.57
N PHE A 56 -10.30 -17.01 -1.91
CA PHE A 56 -9.95 -17.40 -3.28
C PHE A 56 -9.77 -18.92 -3.31
N HIS A 57 -10.64 -19.57 -4.05
CA HIS A 57 -10.65 -21.02 -4.18
C HIS A 57 -10.90 -21.45 -5.63
N LEU A 58 -10.60 -22.69 -5.95
CA LEU A 58 -10.99 -23.35 -7.19
C LEU A 58 -11.89 -24.55 -6.79
N ASP A 59 -13.16 -24.46 -7.13
CA ASP A 59 -14.19 -25.49 -6.80
C ASP A 59 -14.29 -25.89 -5.33
N GLY A 60 -13.92 -24.98 -4.40
CA GLY A 60 -13.90 -25.21 -2.95
C GLY A 60 -12.52 -25.51 -2.39
N ASP A 61 -11.56 -25.87 -3.22
CA ASP A 61 -10.19 -26.16 -2.82
C ASP A 61 -9.30 -24.91 -2.82
N GLN A 62 -8.30 -24.91 -1.95
CA GLN A 62 -7.30 -23.86 -1.90
C GLN A 62 -6.58 -23.73 -3.25
N VAL A 63 -6.43 -22.50 -3.75
CA VAL A 63 -5.65 -22.25 -4.96
C VAL A 63 -4.21 -22.71 -4.79
N GLY A 64 -3.80 -23.69 -5.61
CA GLY A 64 -2.46 -24.24 -5.61
C GLY A 64 -1.38 -23.30 -6.16
N ASP A 65 -0.25 -23.87 -6.59
CA ASP A 65 0.82 -23.08 -7.22
C ASP A 65 0.40 -22.61 -8.61
N PHE A 66 0.27 -21.30 -8.79
CA PHE A 66 -0.15 -20.68 -10.05
C PHE A 66 1.02 -20.11 -10.89
N LYS A 67 2.26 -20.48 -10.58
CA LYS A 67 3.44 -19.95 -11.30
C LYS A 67 3.37 -20.21 -12.81
N ARG A 68 2.91 -21.40 -13.21
CA ARG A 68 2.76 -21.74 -14.64
C ARG A 68 1.69 -20.89 -15.32
N SER A 69 0.53 -20.73 -14.68
CA SER A 69 -0.57 -19.89 -15.17
C SER A 69 -0.15 -18.43 -15.26
N TRP A 70 0.57 -17.93 -14.26
CA TRP A 70 1.15 -16.60 -14.25
C TRP A 70 2.12 -16.37 -15.40
N ALA A 71 3.09 -17.28 -15.58
CA ALA A 71 4.06 -17.19 -16.68
C ALA A 71 3.37 -17.23 -18.06
N THR A 72 2.32 -18.03 -18.19
CA THR A 72 1.53 -18.11 -19.43
C THR A 72 0.75 -16.81 -19.66
N ALA A 73 0.15 -16.22 -18.63
CA ALA A 73 -0.54 -14.94 -18.72
C ALA A 73 0.42 -13.81 -19.13
N CYS A 74 1.59 -13.71 -18.50
CA CYS A 74 2.61 -12.72 -18.86
C CYS A 74 3.06 -12.85 -20.33
N ARG A 75 3.28 -14.07 -20.79
CA ARG A 75 3.64 -14.34 -22.19
C ARG A 75 2.53 -13.92 -23.15
N LYS A 76 1.26 -14.25 -22.85
CA LYS A 76 0.11 -13.87 -23.67
C LYS A 76 -0.09 -12.36 -23.71
N ALA A 77 0.17 -11.67 -22.61
CA ALA A 77 0.07 -10.22 -22.51
C ALA A 77 1.27 -9.46 -23.11
N GLY A 78 2.31 -10.16 -23.59
CA GLY A 78 3.50 -9.55 -24.18
C GLY A 78 4.37 -8.76 -23.20
N VAL A 79 4.17 -8.91 -21.86
CA VAL A 79 4.91 -8.16 -20.83
C VAL A 79 6.23 -8.80 -20.43
N GLY A 80 6.64 -9.88 -21.11
CA GLY A 80 7.88 -10.59 -20.83
C GLY A 80 7.84 -11.39 -19.52
N LYS A 81 9.01 -11.64 -18.94
CA LYS A 81 9.15 -12.44 -17.70
C LYS A 81 8.96 -11.51 -16.47
N VAL A 82 7.74 -11.41 -15.98
CA VAL A 82 7.40 -10.69 -14.74
C VAL A 82 7.16 -11.70 -13.61
N LEU A 83 7.80 -11.51 -12.47
CA LEU A 83 7.55 -12.31 -11.28
C LEU A 83 6.38 -11.72 -10.48
N VAL A 84 5.60 -12.56 -9.80
CA VAL A 84 4.55 -12.10 -8.86
C VAL A 84 5.12 -11.13 -7.81
N HIS A 85 6.40 -11.31 -7.45
CA HIS A 85 7.08 -10.41 -6.52
C HIS A 85 7.33 -9.00 -7.08
N ASP A 86 7.40 -8.86 -8.41
CA ASP A 86 7.55 -7.56 -9.04
C ASP A 86 6.30 -6.68 -8.89
N LEU A 87 5.11 -7.30 -8.72
CA LEU A 87 3.89 -6.56 -8.36
C LEU A 87 4.05 -5.83 -7.03
N ARG A 88 4.74 -6.46 -6.05
CA ARG A 88 5.02 -5.82 -4.77
C ARG A 88 5.97 -4.63 -4.94
N ARG A 89 6.97 -4.74 -5.81
CA ARG A 89 7.88 -3.66 -6.16
C ARG A 89 7.13 -2.49 -6.79
N THR A 90 6.24 -2.78 -7.75
CA THR A 90 5.39 -1.79 -8.39
C THR A 90 4.47 -1.08 -7.37
N ALA A 91 3.84 -1.84 -6.47
CA ALA A 91 2.99 -1.27 -5.43
C ALA A 91 3.75 -0.30 -4.52
N VAL A 92 4.97 -0.64 -4.09
CA VAL A 92 5.82 0.25 -3.27
C VAL A 92 6.14 1.53 -4.04
N ARG A 93 6.61 1.40 -5.29
CA ARG A 93 6.93 2.55 -6.14
C ARG A 93 5.73 3.47 -6.33
N ASN A 94 4.55 2.91 -6.61
CA ASN A 94 3.34 3.70 -6.80
C ASN A 94 2.93 4.44 -5.50
N MET A 95 3.05 3.80 -4.34
CA MET A 95 2.80 4.46 -3.05
C MET A 95 3.74 5.64 -2.82
N VAL A 96 5.04 5.46 -3.08
CA VAL A 96 6.03 6.54 -2.91
C VAL A 96 5.76 7.69 -3.90
N ARG A 97 5.51 7.40 -5.17
CA ARG A 97 5.16 8.40 -6.18
C ARG A 97 3.86 9.15 -5.85
N ALA A 98 2.91 8.47 -5.22
CA ALA A 98 1.70 9.09 -4.68
C ALA A 98 1.95 9.97 -3.44
N GLY A 99 3.19 10.09 -2.97
CA GLY A 99 3.56 10.90 -1.82
C GLY A 99 3.18 10.26 -0.47
N ILE A 100 2.91 8.96 -0.45
CA ILE A 100 2.63 8.24 0.79
C ILE A 100 3.93 8.13 1.59
N PRO A 101 3.95 8.57 2.88
CA PRO A 101 5.15 8.48 3.70
C PRO A 101 5.70 7.06 3.80
N ASP A 102 7.03 6.91 3.75
CA ASP A 102 7.73 5.61 3.78
C ASP A 102 7.26 4.68 4.90
N ARG A 103 6.99 5.26 6.08
CA ARG A 103 6.50 4.49 7.23
C ARG A 103 5.16 3.81 6.93
N ILE A 104 4.24 4.52 6.28
CA ILE A 104 2.92 4.02 5.92
C ILE A 104 3.05 3.02 4.77
N ALA A 105 3.81 3.34 3.73
CA ALA A 105 4.05 2.46 2.60
C ALA A 105 4.70 1.12 3.05
N ARG A 106 5.62 1.16 4.03
CA ARG A 106 6.20 -0.05 4.63
C ARG A 106 5.17 -0.88 5.40
N ALA A 107 4.32 -0.22 6.19
CA ALA A 107 3.26 -0.92 6.93
C ALA A 107 2.28 -1.62 5.97
N LEU A 108 1.82 -0.94 4.92
CA LEU A 108 0.92 -1.50 3.91
C LEU A 108 1.58 -2.65 3.13
N SER A 109 2.82 -2.46 2.69
CA SER A 109 3.55 -3.48 1.94
C SER A 109 4.10 -4.61 2.81
N GLY A 110 4.17 -4.42 4.15
CA GLY A 110 4.68 -5.42 5.10
C GLY A 110 6.19 -5.62 5.03
N HIS A 111 6.97 -4.58 4.75
CA HIS A 111 8.43 -4.61 4.86
C HIS A 111 8.86 -4.34 6.30
N LYS A 112 9.61 -5.27 6.91
CA LYS A 112 10.07 -5.13 8.31
C LYS A 112 11.10 -4.04 8.49
N THR A 113 12.07 -3.95 7.57
CA THR A 113 13.18 -3.04 7.67
C THR A 113 13.16 -1.99 6.56
N ARG A 114 13.75 -0.84 6.86
CA ARG A 114 13.92 0.22 5.87
C ARG A 114 14.81 -0.24 4.72
N SER A 115 15.89 -0.93 5.00
CA SER A 115 16.85 -1.41 3.99
C SER A 115 16.20 -2.36 2.96
N ILE A 116 15.25 -3.19 3.38
CA ILE A 116 14.49 -4.03 2.44
C ILE A 116 13.54 -3.16 1.60
N PHE A 117 12.89 -2.18 2.20
CA PHE A 117 11.99 -1.26 1.51
C PHE A 117 12.75 -0.41 0.48
N ASP A 118 13.92 0.13 0.84
CA ASP A 118 14.73 0.99 -0.03
C ASP A 118 15.19 0.26 -1.31
N ARG A 119 15.35 -1.07 -1.29
CA ARG A 119 15.60 -1.86 -2.50
C ARG A 119 14.46 -1.81 -3.52
N TYR A 120 13.26 -1.45 -3.09
CA TYR A 120 12.08 -1.30 -3.93
C TYR A 120 11.74 0.17 -4.22
N ASN A 121 12.26 1.07 -3.38
CA ASN A 121 12.11 2.52 -3.53
C ASN A 121 13.28 3.09 -4.32
N ILE A 122 13.34 2.79 -5.62
CA ILE A 122 14.34 3.34 -6.51
C ILE A 122 13.85 4.72 -6.95
N VAL A 123 14.59 5.76 -6.55
CA VAL A 123 14.33 7.15 -6.94
C VAL A 123 14.87 7.37 -8.35
N SER A 124 14.03 7.86 -9.25
CA SER A 124 14.41 8.26 -10.60
C SER A 124 14.65 9.78 -10.67
N GLU A 125 15.30 10.26 -11.73
CA GLU A 125 15.46 11.71 -11.98
C GLU A 125 14.12 12.42 -12.09
N GLU A 126 13.12 11.75 -12.67
CA GLU A 126 11.75 12.26 -12.76
C GLU A 126 11.12 12.45 -11.36
N ASP A 127 11.34 11.50 -10.44
CA ASP A 127 10.86 11.61 -9.06
C ASP A 127 11.49 12.82 -8.34
N LEU A 128 12.78 13.12 -8.60
CA LEU A 128 13.49 14.29 -8.06
C LEU A 128 12.92 15.60 -8.62
N THR A 129 12.67 15.65 -9.93
CA THR A 129 12.08 16.83 -10.58
C THR A 129 10.71 17.15 -9.99
N VAL A 130 9.82 16.16 -9.92
CA VAL A 130 8.47 16.31 -9.34
C VAL A 130 8.54 16.74 -7.87
N ALA A 131 9.47 16.19 -7.08
CA ALA A 131 9.65 16.58 -5.69
C ALA A 131 10.10 18.04 -5.55
N THR A 132 11.00 18.50 -6.42
CA THR A 132 11.47 19.89 -6.45
C THR A 132 10.35 20.85 -6.82
N GLU A 133 9.55 20.56 -7.83
CA GLU A 133 8.40 21.37 -8.23
C GLU A 133 7.35 21.47 -7.12
N ARG A 134 7.05 20.37 -6.45
CA ARG A 134 6.13 20.38 -5.29
C ARG A 134 6.67 21.23 -4.14
N SER A 135 7.98 21.16 -3.87
CA SER A 135 8.63 21.98 -2.84
C SER A 135 8.52 23.47 -3.18
N GLN A 136 8.81 23.86 -4.41
CA GLN A 136 8.68 25.24 -4.90
C GLN A 136 7.23 25.74 -4.78
N SER A 137 6.28 24.93 -5.22
CA SER A 137 4.85 25.27 -5.13
C SER A 137 4.39 25.48 -3.67
N HIS A 138 4.92 24.69 -2.75
CA HIS A 138 4.62 24.84 -1.32
C HIS A 138 5.21 26.15 -0.76
N LEU A 139 6.45 26.47 -1.09
CA LEU A 139 7.11 27.71 -0.68
C LEU A 139 6.39 28.95 -1.21
N HIS A 140 5.97 28.94 -2.47
CA HIS A 140 5.18 30.03 -3.06
C HIS A 140 3.84 30.24 -2.33
N LYS A 141 3.15 29.16 -1.96
CA LYS A 141 1.90 29.25 -1.17
C LYS A 141 2.13 29.82 0.22
N GLN A 142 3.27 29.52 0.85
CA GLN A 142 3.62 30.07 2.17
C GLN A 142 4.08 31.54 2.09
N ALA A 143 4.78 31.92 1.04
CA ALA A 143 5.23 33.30 0.84
C ALA A 143 4.06 34.29 0.64
N GLY A 144 2.90 33.82 0.15
CA GLY A 144 1.68 34.60 0.00
C GLY A 144 0.87 34.81 1.27
N GLN A 145 1.26 34.21 2.42
CA GLN A 145 0.62 34.43 3.71
C GLN A 145 1.46 35.42 4.55
N PRO A 146 0.98 36.63 4.84
CA PRO A 146 1.72 37.57 5.68
C PRO A 146 1.86 37.02 7.10
N LYS A 147 3.08 36.60 7.47
CA LYS A 147 3.42 36.30 8.86
C LYS A 147 3.64 37.64 9.60
N VAL A 148 2.58 38.27 10.03
CA VAL A 148 2.67 39.37 11.01
C VAL A 148 2.52 38.72 12.39
N ALA A 149 3.61 38.28 12.98
CA ALA A 149 3.68 38.07 14.41
C ALA A 149 3.94 39.46 15.03
N SER A 150 2.89 40.10 15.52
CA SER A 150 3.00 41.30 16.36
C SER A 150 3.65 40.89 17.69
N ILE A 151 4.94 41.19 17.83
CA ILE A 151 5.62 41.12 19.13
C ILE A 151 5.15 42.32 19.93
N ALA A 152 4.15 42.13 20.81
CA ALA A 152 3.76 43.13 21.79
C ALA A 152 4.90 43.29 22.81
N HIS A 153 5.62 44.42 22.71
CA HIS A 153 6.59 44.83 23.70
C HIS A 153 5.83 45.18 24.99
N HIS A 154 5.94 44.33 26.00
CA HIS A 154 5.55 44.71 27.36
C HIS A 154 6.67 45.61 27.91
N SER A 155 6.39 46.92 27.86
CA SER A 155 7.17 47.89 28.62
C SER A 155 6.87 47.70 30.11
N ARG A 156 7.83 47.19 30.84
CA ARG A 156 7.82 47.10 32.30
C ARG A 156 8.03 48.53 32.84
N THR A 157 6.99 49.18 33.34
CA THR A 157 7.10 50.41 34.08
C THR A 157 7.49 50.07 35.52
N GLU A 158 8.69 50.44 35.90
CA GLU A 158 9.13 50.45 37.30
C GLU A 158 8.43 51.60 38.06
N ARG A 159 7.93 51.32 39.26
CA ARG A 159 7.84 52.18 40.43
C ARG A 159 8.20 51.41 41.66
#